data_68a1f0731c1e31585e7a57c353af413d
#
_entry.id   68a1f0731c1e31585e7a57c353af413d
#
_cell.length_a   1.000
_cell.length_b   1.000
_cell.length_c   1.000
_cell.angle_alpha   90.00
_cell.angle_beta   90.00
_cell.angle_gamma   90.00
#
_symmetry.space_group_name_H-M   'P 1'
#
loop_
_entity.id
_entity.type
_entity.pdbx_description
1 polymer ?
#
loop_
_entity_poly.entity_id
_entity_poly.type
_entity_poly.pdbx_seq_one_letter_code
_entity_poly.pdbx_strand_id
1 'polypeptide(L)'
;LGKKKGIERYGFLLPMDDCLVQVAIDFGGRPWLVWDADFKREKIGDVPTEMLMHFFKSFSDNAKCNLNIKAEGENEHHKIEAIFKAFAKSIKMAVKRGENQGIPSTKGVI
;
A
#
# COMPACT_ATOMS: atom_id res chain seq x y z
N LEU A 1 -13.38 3.67 2.38
CA LEU A 1 -13.69 2.33 2.87
C LEU A 1 -14.81 2.41 3.92
N GLY A 2 -15.91 1.73 3.70
CA GLY A 2 -17.06 1.74 4.59
C GLY A 2 -16.91 0.79 5.78
N LYS A 3 -17.82 -0.16 5.91
CA LYS A 3 -17.78 -1.15 6.99
C LYS A 3 -16.58 -2.06 6.87
N LYS A 4 -15.90 -2.29 7.98
CA LYS A 4 -14.67 -3.09 8.04
C LYS A 4 -14.87 -4.51 8.56
N LYS A 5 -16.10 -4.92 8.82
CA LYS A 5 -16.36 -6.29 9.28
C LYS A 5 -15.94 -7.32 8.25
N GLY A 6 -15.23 -8.35 8.68
CA GLY A 6 -14.83 -9.48 7.85
C GLY A 6 -13.66 -9.23 6.92
N ILE A 7 -13.06 -8.06 6.92
CA ILE A 7 -11.88 -7.78 6.09
C ILE A 7 -10.61 -8.32 6.75
N GLU A 8 -9.61 -8.64 5.94
CA GLU A 8 -8.34 -9.16 6.46
C GLU A 8 -7.39 -8.07 6.93
N ARG A 9 -7.49 -6.86 6.37
CA ARG A 9 -6.82 -5.66 6.87
C ARG A 9 -5.38 -5.45 6.37
N TYR A 10 -4.57 -6.50 6.20
CA TYR A 10 -3.12 -6.40 5.95
C TYR A 10 -2.71 -6.80 4.52
N GLY A 11 -1.48 -6.56 4.19
CA GLY A 11 -0.95 -6.36 2.86
C GLY A 11 0.01 -7.38 2.24
N PHE A 12 0.95 -6.97 1.34
CA PHE A 12 1.51 -7.82 0.30
C PHE A 12 2.98 -7.56 -0.02
N LEU A 13 3.70 -8.60 -0.44
CA LEU A 13 5.10 -8.58 -0.89
C LEU A 13 5.16 -9.08 -2.33
N LEU A 14 5.86 -8.34 -3.23
CA LEU A 14 5.87 -8.66 -4.66
C LEU A 14 7.25 -8.46 -5.27
N PRO A 15 7.83 -9.50 -5.89
CA PRO A 15 9.02 -9.35 -6.70
C PRO A 15 8.67 -8.98 -8.14
N MET A 16 9.56 -8.23 -8.80
CA MET A 16 9.52 -7.98 -10.23
C MET A 16 10.93 -7.80 -10.75
N ASP A 17 11.46 -8.86 -11.36
CA ASP A 17 12.84 -8.94 -11.86
C ASP A 17 13.85 -8.53 -10.76
N ASP A 18 14.55 -7.42 -10.95
CA ASP A 18 15.53 -6.90 -9.99
C ASP A 18 14.90 -6.18 -8.79
N CYS A 19 13.59 -6.01 -8.79
CA CYS A 19 12.90 -5.23 -7.78
C CYS A 19 12.14 -6.10 -6.79
N LEU A 20 12.12 -5.64 -5.55
CA LEU A 20 11.31 -6.26 -4.50
C LEU A 20 10.54 -5.14 -3.80
N VAL A 21 9.23 -5.28 -3.74
CA VAL A 21 8.35 -4.30 -3.15
C VAL A 21 7.51 -4.92 -2.05
N GLN A 22 7.48 -4.25 -0.93
CA GLN A 22 6.63 -4.59 0.19
C GLN A 22 5.61 -3.49 0.39
N VAL A 23 4.34 -3.84 0.39
CA VAL A 23 3.27 -2.92 0.75
C VAL A 23 2.50 -3.52 1.92
N ALA A 24 2.54 -2.86 3.05
CA ALA A 24 1.78 -3.25 4.22
C ALA A 24 0.72 -2.19 4.48
N ILE A 25 -0.50 -2.64 4.66
CA ILE A 25 -1.65 -1.76 4.85
C ILE A 25 -2.37 -2.17 6.12
N ASP A 26 -2.79 -1.18 6.89
CA ASP A 26 -3.65 -1.41 8.06
C ASP A 26 -4.81 -0.42 8.03
N PHE A 27 -5.99 -0.92 7.75
CA PHE A 27 -7.20 -0.11 7.77
C PHE A 27 -7.71 0.08 9.20
N GLY A 28 -6.83 0.60 10.06
CA GLY A 28 -7.13 0.79 11.48
C GLY A 28 -7.75 2.13 11.84
N GLY A 29 -8.00 2.98 10.86
CA GLY A 29 -8.62 4.29 11.09
C GLY A 29 -7.63 5.42 11.33
N ARG A 30 -6.32 5.15 11.35
CA ARG A 30 -5.28 6.16 11.56
C ARG A 30 -4.47 6.33 10.28
N PRO A 31 -4.44 7.54 9.70
CA PRO A 31 -3.60 7.79 8.53
C PRO A 31 -2.13 7.91 8.91
N TRP A 32 -1.29 7.18 8.23
CA TRP A 32 0.16 7.27 8.37
C TRP A 32 0.82 6.67 7.14
N LEU A 33 1.77 7.38 6.56
CA LEU A 33 2.54 6.86 5.43
C LEU A 33 4.01 6.72 5.80
N VAL A 34 4.55 5.52 5.61
CA VAL A 34 5.99 5.31 5.57
C VAL A 34 6.36 5.02 4.12
N TRP A 35 7.20 5.86 3.55
CA TRP A 35 7.61 5.77 2.16
C TRP A 35 9.12 5.52 2.11
N ASP A 36 9.50 4.29 1.80
CA ASP A 36 10.89 3.89 1.68
C ASP A 36 11.14 3.38 0.25
N ALA A 37 11.17 4.33 -0.68
CA ALA A 37 11.36 4.04 -2.09
C ALA A 37 12.12 5.20 -2.73
N ASP A 38 13.38 4.98 -3.03
CA ASP A 38 14.23 5.99 -3.65
C ASP A 38 14.12 5.95 -5.15
N PHE A 39 13.94 7.13 -5.75
CA PHE A 39 13.95 7.31 -7.20
C PHE A 39 14.97 8.37 -7.56
N LYS A 40 15.93 7.99 -8.41
CA LYS A 40 16.96 8.92 -8.88
C LYS A 40 16.48 9.76 -10.05
N ARG A 41 15.51 9.26 -10.80
CA ARG A 41 14.93 9.98 -11.92
C ARG A 41 13.85 10.93 -11.43
N GLU A 42 13.83 12.14 -11.99
CA GLU A 42 12.79 13.11 -11.66
C GLU A 42 11.44 12.72 -12.24
N LYS A 43 11.46 12.03 -13.38
CA LYS A 43 10.26 11.58 -14.08
C LYS A 43 10.45 10.16 -14.59
N ILE A 44 9.35 9.43 -14.64
CA ILE A 44 9.28 8.15 -15.34
C ILE A 44 8.12 8.28 -16.32
N GLY A 45 8.46 8.27 -17.62
CA GLY A 45 7.52 8.73 -18.63
C GLY A 45 7.18 10.19 -18.37
N ASP A 46 5.92 10.54 -18.30
CA ASP A 46 5.46 11.89 -18.02
C ASP A 46 5.14 12.13 -16.55
N VAL A 47 5.34 11.12 -15.69
CA VAL A 47 4.97 11.21 -14.27
C VAL A 47 6.17 11.62 -13.42
N PRO A 48 6.11 12.78 -12.72
CA PRO A 48 7.13 13.14 -11.75
C PRO A 48 7.15 12.12 -10.60
N THR A 49 8.33 11.65 -10.24
CA THR A 49 8.46 10.62 -9.20
C THR A 49 7.97 11.08 -7.82
N GLU A 50 8.12 12.37 -7.51
CA GLU A 50 7.61 12.89 -6.24
C GLU A 50 6.08 12.82 -6.13
N MET A 51 5.38 12.79 -7.26
CA MET A 51 3.92 12.65 -7.27
C MET A 51 3.46 11.30 -6.73
N LEU A 52 4.33 10.29 -6.80
CA LEU A 52 4.02 8.96 -6.28
C LEU A 52 3.82 9.01 -4.77
N MET A 53 4.74 9.66 -4.05
CA MET A 53 4.61 9.79 -2.61
C MET A 53 3.36 10.59 -2.26
N HIS A 54 3.09 11.67 -3.00
CA HIS A 54 1.88 12.46 -2.78
C HIS A 54 0.61 11.66 -3.01
N PHE A 55 0.60 10.82 -4.05
CA PHE A 55 -0.53 9.95 -4.33
C PHE A 55 -0.83 9.02 -3.13
N PHE A 56 0.19 8.35 -2.63
CA PHE A 56 0.01 7.41 -1.53
C PHE A 56 -0.27 8.11 -0.21
N LYS A 57 0.29 9.30 -0.01
CA LYS A 57 -0.04 10.14 1.15
C LYS A 57 -1.52 10.51 1.15
N SER A 58 -2.03 10.96 0.00
CA SER A 58 -3.45 11.28 -0.14
C SER A 58 -4.32 10.07 0.10
N PHE A 59 -3.92 8.91 -0.43
CA PHE A 59 -4.67 7.68 -0.20
C PHE A 59 -4.72 7.34 1.29
N SER A 60 -3.57 7.36 1.95
CA SER A 60 -3.49 7.07 3.39
C SER A 60 -4.39 8.01 4.19
N ASP A 61 -4.32 9.30 3.90
CA ASP A 61 -5.12 10.30 4.61
C ASP A 61 -6.62 10.12 4.39
N ASN A 62 -7.03 9.87 3.14
CA ASN A 62 -8.45 9.77 2.81
C ASN A 62 -9.05 8.42 3.22
N ALA A 63 -8.32 7.34 3.09
CA ALA A 63 -8.78 6.02 3.52
C ALA A 63 -8.59 5.79 5.02
N LYS A 64 -7.88 6.69 5.70
CA LYS A 64 -7.53 6.58 7.12
C LYS A 64 -6.86 5.26 7.41
N CYS A 65 -5.83 4.97 6.64
CA CYS A 65 -5.06 3.73 6.78
C CYS A 65 -3.59 4.02 7.05
N ASN A 66 -2.97 3.12 7.77
CA ASN A 66 -1.53 3.06 7.89
C ASN A 66 -1.00 2.35 6.64
N LEU A 67 -0.13 3.02 5.91
CA LEU A 67 0.41 2.51 4.66
C LEU A 67 1.94 2.54 4.73
N ASN A 68 2.55 1.39 4.60
CA ASN A 68 4.01 1.25 4.62
C ASN A 68 4.44 0.67 3.28
N ILE A 69 5.23 1.43 2.53
CA ILE A 69 5.73 1.03 1.21
C ILE A 69 7.24 1.02 1.25
N LYS A 70 7.83 -0.12 0.93
CA LYS A 70 9.26 -0.29 0.77
C LYS A 70 9.54 -0.89 -0.60
N ALA A 71 10.41 -0.26 -1.37
CA ALA A 71 10.76 -0.73 -2.71
C ALA A 71 12.26 -0.69 -2.89
N GLU A 72 12.82 -1.80 -3.37
CA GLU A 72 14.25 -1.97 -3.66
C GLU A 72 14.41 -2.42 -5.10
N GLY A 73 15.51 -2.00 -5.73
CA GLY A 73 15.84 -2.37 -7.11
C GLY A 73 16.41 -1.19 -7.87
N GLU A 74 16.99 -1.47 -9.03
CA GLU A 74 17.66 -0.45 -9.84
C GLU A 74 16.78 0.10 -10.95
N ASN A 75 15.98 -0.75 -11.60
CA ASN A 75 15.12 -0.31 -12.70
C ASN A 75 13.90 0.40 -12.13
N GLU A 76 13.86 1.72 -12.30
CA GLU A 76 12.82 2.54 -11.68
C GLU A 76 11.45 2.37 -12.32
N HIS A 77 11.39 2.00 -13.60
CA HIS A 77 10.13 1.67 -14.25
C HIS A 77 9.53 0.39 -13.62
N HIS A 78 10.36 -0.64 -13.45
CA HIS A 78 9.94 -1.87 -12.77
C HIS A 78 9.53 -1.60 -11.33
N LYS A 79 10.27 -0.71 -10.66
CA LYS A 79 9.98 -0.36 -9.27
C LYS A 79 8.59 0.27 -9.12
N ILE A 80 8.26 1.24 -9.97
CA ILE A 80 6.93 1.87 -9.95
C ILE A 80 5.84 0.85 -10.26
N GLU A 81 6.03 0.06 -11.31
CA GLU A 81 5.04 -0.95 -11.69
C GLU A 81 4.81 -1.96 -10.56
N ALA A 82 5.89 -2.39 -9.91
CA ALA A 82 5.80 -3.31 -8.78
C ALA A 82 5.09 -2.68 -7.59
N ILE A 83 5.35 -1.40 -7.31
CA ILE A 83 4.66 -0.69 -6.22
C ILE A 83 3.15 -0.67 -6.46
N PHE A 84 2.70 -0.31 -7.66
CA PHE A 84 1.26 -0.25 -7.95
C PHE A 84 0.63 -1.63 -7.94
N LYS A 85 1.31 -2.65 -8.44
CA LYS A 85 0.81 -4.03 -8.38
C LYS A 85 0.71 -4.53 -6.94
N ALA A 86 1.75 -4.30 -6.14
CA ALA A 86 1.74 -4.71 -4.74
C ALA A 86 0.66 -3.96 -3.97
N PHE A 87 0.49 -2.68 -4.23
CA PHE A 87 -0.54 -1.86 -3.61
C PHE A 87 -1.93 -2.38 -3.95
N ALA A 88 -2.20 -2.66 -5.23
CA ALA A 88 -3.49 -3.18 -5.66
C ALA A 88 -3.80 -4.53 -5.02
N LYS A 89 -2.82 -5.41 -4.96
CA LYS A 89 -2.99 -6.72 -4.32
C LYS A 89 -3.16 -6.60 -2.82
N SER A 90 -2.46 -5.65 -2.20
CA SER A 90 -2.61 -5.38 -0.76
C SER A 90 -4.02 -4.94 -0.42
N ILE A 91 -4.59 -4.04 -1.22
CA ILE A 91 -5.96 -3.60 -1.02
C ILE A 91 -6.92 -4.76 -1.19
N LYS A 92 -6.73 -5.54 -2.26
CA LYS A 92 -7.59 -6.70 -2.53
C LYS A 92 -7.58 -7.68 -1.36
N MET A 93 -6.41 -7.97 -0.81
CA MET A 93 -6.29 -8.87 0.34
C MET A 93 -6.85 -8.24 1.60
N ALA A 94 -6.51 -6.98 1.85
CA ALA A 94 -6.89 -6.30 3.09
C ALA A 94 -8.40 -6.11 3.22
N VAL A 95 -9.09 -5.90 2.10
CA VAL A 95 -10.55 -5.69 2.11
C VAL A 95 -11.33 -6.97 1.87
N LYS A 96 -10.65 -8.09 1.65
CA LYS A 96 -11.32 -9.37 1.47
C LYS A 96 -12.13 -9.72 2.70
N ARG A 97 -13.39 -10.06 2.49
CA ARG A 97 -14.26 -10.48 3.58
C ARG A 97 -14.24 -11.99 3.69
N GLY A 98 -13.89 -12.48 4.89
CA GLY A 98 -13.90 -13.89 5.18
C GLY A 98 -15.29 -14.34 5.67
N GLU A 99 -15.38 -15.58 6.12
CA GLU A 99 -16.61 -16.14 6.71
C GLU A 99 -16.96 -15.44 8.00
N ASN A 100 -15.96 -15.04 8.77
CA ASN A 100 -16.15 -14.32 10.01
C ASN A 100 -16.37 -12.85 9.69
N GLN A 101 -17.53 -12.32 10.02
CA GLN A 101 -17.91 -10.95 9.80
C GLN A 101 -17.52 -10.02 10.96
N GLY A 102 -16.70 -10.51 11.87
CA GLY A 102 -16.24 -9.74 13.00
C GLY A 102 -15.24 -8.64 12.62
N ILE A 103 -15.00 -7.71 13.54
CA ILE A 103 -14.04 -6.65 13.39
C ILE A 103 -12.63 -7.22 13.61
N PRO A 104 -11.68 -7.06 12.68
CA PRO A 104 -10.35 -7.67 12.79
C PRO A 104 -9.40 -6.90 13.74
N SER A 105 -9.87 -6.62 14.93
CA SER A 105 -9.09 -5.94 15.96
C SER A 105 -9.21 -6.69 17.26
N THR A 106 -8.08 -6.93 17.93
CA THR A 106 -8.05 -7.57 19.23
C THR A 106 -8.73 -6.74 20.30
N LYS A 107 -8.87 -5.44 20.08
CA LYS A 107 -9.57 -4.54 20.99
C LYS A 107 -11.05 -4.40 20.66
N GLY A 108 -11.51 -5.01 19.58
CA GLY A 108 -12.88 -4.90 19.11
C GLY A 108 -13.25 -3.53 18.56
N VAL A 109 -12.29 -2.66 18.33
CA VAL A 109 -12.49 -1.30 17.83
C VAL A 109 -11.55 -1.04 16.65
N ILE A 110 -12.07 -0.46 15.60
CA ILE A 110 -11.27 -0.03 14.45
C ILE A 110 -11.59 1.41 14.13
#